data_aa4869371257b0ee701a8939cb2bd390
#
_entry.id   aa4869371257b0ee701a8939cb2bd390
#
_cell.length_a   1.000
_cell.length_b   1.000
_cell.length_c   1.000
_cell.angle_alpha   90.00
_cell.angle_beta   90.00
_cell.angle_gamma   90.00
#
_symmetry.space_group_name_H-M   'P 1'
#
loop_
_entity.id
_entity.type
_entity.pdbx_description
1 polymer ?
#
loop_
_entity_poly.entity_id
_entity_poly.type
_entity_poly.pdbx_seq_one_letter_code
_entity_poly.pdbx_strand_id
1 'polypeptide(L)'
;MLQEAGETIATLVKGFSVTFRNMLRKPVTENYPEEPVQFQPRYRGIHVLQRDENGLEKCVGCFLCAAACPARCIYIEAAENSADQRISAGERYASVYNIDYSRCIFCGYCVEACPTDAITHGHGFEMATSNINAMIYRKEKLLEKAPRK
;
A
#
# COMPACT_ATOMS: atom_id res chain seq x y z
N MET A 1 23.47 46.74 -27.62
CA MET A 1 24.49 46.39 -26.59
C MET A 1 24.13 46.86 -25.18
N LEU A 2 24.01 48.21 -24.89
CA LEU A 2 23.65 48.65 -23.53
C LEU A 2 22.24 48.26 -23.09
N GLN A 3 21.29 48.24 -24.01
CA GLN A 3 19.89 47.84 -23.73
C GLN A 3 19.78 46.33 -23.45
N GLU A 4 20.45 45.49 -24.22
CA GLU A 4 20.53 44.04 -24.03
C GLU A 4 21.23 43.69 -22.71
N ALA A 5 22.30 44.42 -22.35
CA ALA A 5 22.94 44.23 -21.05
C ALA A 5 22.01 44.58 -19.88
N GLY A 6 21.18 45.63 -20.02
CA GLY A 6 20.18 45.99 -19.02
C GLY A 6 19.10 44.94 -18.83
N GLU A 7 18.57 44.37 -19.91
CA GLU A 7 17.59 43.28 -19.87
C GLU A 7 18.15 42.00 -19.24
N THR A 8 19.40 41.67 -19.57
CA THR A 8 20.08 40.51 -18.99
C THR A 8 20.27 40.69 -17.49
N ILE A 9 20.70 41.84 -17.02
CA ILE A 9 20.87 42.13 -15.59
C ILE A 9 19.50 42.06 -14.87
N ALA A 10 18.46 42.65 -15.46
CA ALA A 10 17.11 42.59 -14.87
C ALA A 10 16.56 41.16 -14.72
N THR A 11 16.80 40.30 -15.72
CA THR A 11 16.39 38.88 -15.63
C THR A 11 17.18 38.11 -14.60
N LEU A 12 18.47 38.33 -14.44
CA LEU A 12 19.29 37.76 -13.40
C LEU A 12 18.81 38.16 -12.00
N VAL A 13 18.59 39.46 -11.78
CA VAL A 13 18.08 39.99 -10.50
C VAL A 13 16.71 39.38 -10.17
N LYS A 14 15.83 39.24 -11.14
CA LYS A 14 14.52 38.59 -10.97
C LYS A 14 14.67 37.12 -10.59
N GLY A 15 15.56 36.39 -11.23
CA GLY A 15 15.86 34.97 -10.89
C GLY A 15 16.39 34.84 -9.46
N PHE A 16 17.36 35.64 -9.07
CA PHE A 16 17.88 35.65 -7.71
C PHE A 16 16.83 36.02 -6.65
N SER A 17 15.94 36.97 -6.96
CA SER A 17 14.84 37.37 -6.08
C SER A 17 13.89 36.21 -5.78
N VAL A 18 13.60 35.33 -6.76
CA VAL A 18 12.76 34.17 -6.59
C VAL A 18 13.43 33.13 -5.66
N THR A 19 14.71 32.82 -5.90
CA THR A 19 15.45 31.88 -5.07
C THR A 19 15.63 32.38 -3.64
N PHE A 20 15.95 33.66 -3.47
CA PHE A 20 16.06 34.30 -2.16
C PHE A 20 14.74 34.24 -1.37
N ARG A 21 13.60 34.53 -2.03
CA ARG A 21 12.28 34.41 -1.40
C ARG A 21 11.98 32.96 -0.97
N ASN A 22 12.35 31.97 -1.79
CA ASN A 22 12.14 30.57 -1.46
C ASN A 22 13.01 30.11 -0.30
N MET A 23 14.22 30.64 -0.15
CA MET A 23 15.10 30.37 0.98
C MET A 23 14.50 30.82 2.32
N LEU A 24 13.70 31.90 2.31
CA LEU A 24 13.05 32.44 3.52
C LEU A 24 11.67 31.83 3.80
N ARG A 25 11.19 30.91 2.96
CA ARG A 25 9.92 30.20 3.21
C ARG A 25 10.09 29.20 4.33
N LYS A 26 9.03 29.07 5.15
CA LYS A 26 8.95 28.00 6.13
C LYS A 26 9.04 26.64 5.41
N PRO A 27 9.93 25.74 5.83
CA PRO A 27 10.01 24.40 5.24
C PRO A 27 8.71 23.63 5.46
N VAL A 28 8.31 22.83 4.47
CA VAL A 28 7.12 21.96 4.49
C VAL A 28 7.55 20.50 4.71
N THR A 29 8.75 20.29 5.20
CA THR A 29 9.34 18.99 5.44
C THR A 29 8.78 18.37 6.73
N GLU A 30 8.34 17.13 6.67
CA GLU A 30 8.04 16.32 7.84
C GLU A 30 9.32 15.59 8.27
N ASN A 31 9.66 15.66 9.55
CA ASN A 31 10.87 15.02 10.10
C ASN A 31 10.53 13.59 10.54
N TYR A 32 10.49 12.68 9.58
CA TYR A 32 10.38 11.26 9.90
C TYR A 32 11.72 10.75 10.48
N PRO A 33 11.72 9.93 11.55
CA PRO A 33 10.57 9.30 12.22
C PRO A 33 9.98 10.09 13.41
N GLU A 34 10.53 11.27 13.76
CA GLU A 34 10.09 12.06 14.92
C GLU A 34 8.64 12.55 14.76
N GLU A 35 8.27 12.92 13.53
CA GLU A 35 6.92 13.30 13.17
C GLU A 35 6.28 12.18 12.33
N PRO A 36 5.19 11.52 12.82
CA PRO A 36 4.52 10.47 12.07
C PRO A 36 3.83 11.02 10.83
N VAL A 37 3.97 10.31 9.71
CA VAL A 37 3.37 10.68 8.43
C VAL A 37 1.84 10.69 8.54
N GLN A 38 1.21 11.77 8.09
CA GLN A 38 -0.24 11.90 8.00
C GLN A 38 -0.75 11.29 6.69
N PHE A 39 -1.36 10.10 6.77
CA PHE A 39 -1.88 9.41 5.60
C PHE A 39 -3.21 9.98 5.12
N GLN A 40 -3.35 10.10 3.81
CA GLN A 40 -4.62 10.42 3.18
C GLN A 40 -5.59 9.23 3.27
N PRO A 41 -6.93 9.45 3.32
CA PRO A 41 -7.90 8.36 3.45
C PRO A 41 -7.84 7.27 2.36
N ARG A 42 -7.33 7.63 1.17
CA ARG A 42 -7.17 6.72 0.03
C ARG A 42 -5.72 6.24 -0.16
N TYR A 43 -4.92 6.30 0.89
CA TYR A 43 -3.54 5.81 0.82
C TYR A 43 -3.49 4.31 0.52
N ARG A 44 -2.65 3.92 -0.43
CA ARG A 44 -2.47 2.53 -0.84
C ARG A 44 -1.18 1.97 -0.25
N GLY A 45 -1.23 1.61 1.03
CA GLY A 45 -0.11 0.96 1.71
C GLY A 45 -0.17 -0.56 1.66
N ILE A 46 0.51 -1.22 2.59
CA ILE A 46 0.56 -2.68 2.69
C ILE A 46 -0.85 -3.25 2.80
N HIS A 47 -1.14 -4.30 2.04
CA HIS A 47 -2.46 -4.94 2.04
C HIS A 47 -2.74 -5.63 3.37
N VAL A 48 -4.02 -5.65 3.74
CA VAL A 48 -4.54 -6.33 4.93
C VAL A 48 -5.67 -7.25 4.51
N LEU A 49 -5.61 -8.50 4.94
CA LEU A 49 -6.71 -9.46 4.80
C LEU A 49 -7.65 -9.31 5.98
N GLN A 50 -8.89 -8.97 5.70
CA GLN A 50 -9.91 -8.65 6.67
C GLN A 50 -10.56 -9.91 7.26
N ARG A 51 -11.02 -9.77 8.52
CA ARG A 51 -11.90 -10.73 9.19
C ARG A 51 -13.31 -10.16 9.29
N ASP A 52 -14.29 -11.03 9.44
CA ASP A 52 -15.65 -10.64 9.75
C ASP A 52 -15.82 -10.36 11.27
N GLU A 53 -17.02 -9.95 11.66
CA GLU A 53 -17.35 -9.68 13.07
C GLU A 53 -17.22 -10.88 13.97
N ASN A 54 -17.30 -12.10 13.42
CA ASN A 54 -17.17 -13.37 14.13
C ASN A 54 -15.70 -13.84 14.22
N GLY A 55 -14.77 -13.07 13.63
CA GLY A 55 -13.35 -13.41 13.59
C GLY A 55 -12.97 -14.39 12.48
N LEU A 56 -13.92 -14.78 11.61
CA LEU A 56 -13.66 -15.62 10.44
C LEU A 56 -13.00 -14.79 9.33
N GLU A 57 -12.23 -15.46 8.47
CA GLU A 57 -11.62 -14.79 7.31
C GLU A 57 -12.69 -14.48 6.26
N LYS A 58 -12.69 -13.24 5.75
CA LYS A 58 -13.57 -12.87 4.63
C LYS A 58 -13.15 -13.49 3.30
N CYS A 59 -11.87 -13.90 3.19
CA CYS A 59 -11.34 -14.46 1.94
C CYS A 59 -11.85 -15.89 1.71
N VAL A 60 -12.54 -16.08 0.59
CA VAL A 60 -13.10 -17.36 0.14
C VAL A 60 -12.24 -18.06 -0.92
N GLY A 61 -11.04 -17.56 -1.20
CA GLY A 61 -10.13 -18.16 -2.18
C GLY A 61 -10.69 -18.17 -3.62
N CYS A 62 -11.35 -17.10 -4.07
CA CYS A 62 -11.99 -17.03 -5.39
C CYS A 62 -11.03 -16.69 -6.55
N PHE A 63 -9.78 -16.34 -6.28
CA PHE A 63 -8.72 -16.00 -7.25
C PHE A 63 -8.93 -14.69 -8.03
N LEU A 64 -10.02 -13.96 -7.87
CA LEU A 64 -10.31 -12.75 -8.66
C LEU A 64 -9.23 -11.67 -8.47
N CYS A 65 -8.73 -11.48 -7.25
CA CYS A 65 -7.64 -10.54 -6.98
C CYS A 65 -6.32 -10.94 -7.67
N ALA A 66 -6.04 -12.23 -7.78
CA ALA A 66 -4.85 -12.72 -8.50
C ALA A 66 -5.00 -12.53 -10.01
N ALA A 67 -6.22 -12.79 -10.55
CA ALA A 67 -6.54 -12.58 -11.97
C ALA A 67 -6.49 -11.09 -12.37
N ALA A 68 -6.97 -10.19 -11.50
CA ALA A 68 -6.95 -8.75 -11.72
C ALA A 68 -5.56 -8.11 -11.56
N CYS A 69 -4.57 -8.82 -11.02
CA CYS A 69 -3.27 -8.27 -10.73
C CYS A 69 -2.41 -8.12 -12.00
N PRO A 70 -2.07 -6.90 -12.47
CA PRO A 70 -1.26 -6.70 -13.66
C PRO A 70 0.19 -7.17 -13.46
N ALA A 71 0.70 -7.10 -12.23
CA ALA A 71 2.05 -7.53 -11.88
C ALA A 71 2.15 -9.03 -11.57
N ARG A 72 1.02 -9.76 -11.51
CA ARG A 72 0.95 -11.19 -11.17
C ARG A 72 1.73 -11.53 -9.89
N CYS A 73 1.61 -10.67 -8.89
CA CYS A 73 2.35 -10.79 -7.63
C CYS A 73 1.56 -11.51 -6.51
N ILE A 74 0.32 -11.95 -6.78
CA ILE A 74 -0.55 -12.61 -5.81
C ILE A 74 -0.62 -14.09 -6.13
N TYR A 75 -0.28 -14.92 -5.15
CA TYR A 75 -0.38 -16.38 -5.22
C TYR A 75 -1.37 -16.88 -4.18
N ILE A 76 -2.32 -17.71 -4.60
CA ILE A 76 -3.40 -18.23 -3.75
C ILE A 76 -3.52 -19.74 -3.96
N GLU A 77 -3.76 -20.46 -2.86
CA GLU A 77 -4.27 -21.82 -2.88
C GLU A 77 -5.56 -21.84 -2.07
N ALA A 78 -6.60 -22.45 -2.61
CA ALA A 78 -7.86 -22.59 -1.91
C ALA A 78 -8.02 -24.00 -1.34
N ALA A 79 -8.67 -24.10 -0.17
CA ALA A 79 -9.08 -25.34 0.45
C ALA A 79 -10.55 -25.25 0.89
N GLU A 80 -11.20 -26.37 1.07
CA GLU A 80 -12.57 -26.45 1.55
C GLU A 80 -12.62 -26.30 3.08
N ASN A 81 -13.64 -25.61 3.57
CA ASN A 81 -13.91 -25.56 5.00
C ASN A 81 -14.40 -26.90 5.50
N SER A 82 -13.84 -27.36 6.61
CA SER A 82 -14.37 -28.52 7.33
C SER A 82 -15.66 -28.15 8.09
N ALA A 83 -16.57 -29.10 8.23
CA ALA A 83 -17.78 -28.92 9.03
C ALA A 83 -17.48 -28.60 10.50
N ASP A 84 -16.38 -29.18 11.03
CA ASP A 84 -15.98 -29.05 12.43
C ASP A 84 -15.17 -27.77 12.71
N GLN A 85 -14.49 -27.22 11.69
CA GLN A 85 -13.62 -26.07 11.85
C GLN A 85 -13.76 -25.10 10.66
N ARG A 86 -14.61 -24.09 10.81
CA ARG A 86 -14.79 -23.04 9.80
C ARG A 86 -13.72 -21.97 9.96
N ILE A 87 -13.00 -21.71 8.86
CA ILE A 87 -11.98 -20.68 8.77
C ILE A 87 -12.54 -19.42 8.11
N SER A 88 -13.39 -19.58 7.07
CA SER A 88 -14.07 -18.48 6.39
C SER A 88 -15.59 -18.62 6.46
N ALA A 89 -16.29 -17.54 6.13
CA ALA A 89 -17.75 -17.54 6.05
C ALA A 89 -18.29 -18.33 4.84
N GLY A 90 -17.46 -18.61 3.82
CA GLY A 90 -17.83 -19.36 2.63
C GLY A 90 -17.63 -20.88 2.76
N GLU A 91 -17.80 -21.59 1.66
CA GLU A 91 -17.52 -23.04 1.56
C GLU A 91 -16.01 -23.33 1.47
N ARG A 92 -15.25 -22.37 0.97
CA ARG A 92 -13.80 -22.44 0.76
C ARG A 92 -13.10 -21.28 1.46
N TYR A 93 -11.81 -21.43 1.70
CA TYR A 93 -10.93 -20.40 2.22
C TYR A 93 -9.59 -20.41 1.48
N ALA A 94 -8.81 -19.37 1.58
CA ALA A 94 -7.43 -19.36 1.09
C ALA A 94 -6.53 -20.07 2.11
N SER A 95 -6.08 -21.28 1.80
CA SER A 95 -5.09 -22.00 2.62
C SER A 95 -3.72 -21.35 2.53
N VAL A 96 -3.35 -20.90 1.32
CA VAL A 96 -2.16 -20.08 1.08
C VAL A 96 -2.59 -18.77 0.44
N TYR A 97 -2.04 -17.66 0.91
CA TYR A 97 -2.22 -16.35 0.32
C TYR A 97 -0.91 -15.56 0.47
N ASN A 98 -0.23 -15.37 -0.64
CA ASN A 98 1.06 -14.68 -0.64
C ASN A 98 1.02 -13.48 -1.58
N ILE A 99 1.63 -12.38 -1.18
CA ILE A 99 1.87 -11.20 -2.03
C ILE A 99 3.37 -10.98 -2.13
N ASP A 100 3.90 -10.98 -3.35
CA ASP A 100 5.28 -10.59 -3.62
C ASP A 100 5.36 -9.07 -3.80
N TYR A 101 5.78 -8.37 -2.75
CA TYR A 101 5.92 -6.92 -2.76
C TYR A 101 7.11 -6.42 -3.57
N SER A 102 8.03 -7.29 -3.99
CA SER A 102 9.09 -6.90 -4.93
C SER A 102 8.54 -6.60 -6.33
N ARG A 103 7.34 -7.10 -6.65
CA ARG A 103 6.64 -6.90 -7.92
C ARG A 103 5.41 -6.03 -7.80
N CYS A 104 4.83 -5.89 -6.61
CA CYS A 104 3.59 -5.16 -6.40
C CYS A 104 3.77 -3.67 -6.69
N ILE A 105 2.89 -3.10 -7.52
CA ILE A 105 2.88 -1.67 -7.87
C ILE A 105 1.82 -0.87 -7.10
N PHE A 106 1.16 -1.47 -6.11
CA PHE A 106 0.13 -0.83 -5.28
C PHE A 106 -1.03 -0.19 -6.08
N CYS A 107 -1.38 -0.75 -7.23
CA CYS A 107 -2.43 -0.21 -8.11
C CYS A 107 -3.85 -0.30 -7.52
N GLY A 108 -4.11 -1.23 -6.59
CA GLY A 108 -5.40 -1.40 -5.92
C GLY A 108 -6.42 -2.25 -6.67
N TYR A 109 -6.15 -2.75 -7.88
CA TYR A 109 -7.10 -3.57 -8.64
C TYR A 109 -7.51 -4.85 -7.91
N CYS A 110 -6.63 -5.42 -7.09
CA CYS A 110 -6.96 -6.58 -6.25
C CYS A 110 -8.03 -6.26 -5.21
N VAL A 111 -8.05 -5.03 -4.68
CA VAL A 111 -9.07 -4.56 -3.73
C VAL A 111 -10.39 -4.36 -4.45
N GLU A 112 -10.39 -3.69 -5.61
CA GLU A 112 -11.59 -3.44 -6.42
C GLU A 112 -12.23 -4.72 -6.96
N ALA A 113 -11.41 -5.74 -7.28
CA ALA A 113 -11.88 -7.03 -7.78
C ALA A 113 -12.39 -7.98 -6.69
N CYS A 114 -12.24 -7.65 -5.42
CA CYS A 114 -12.63 -8.53 -4.32
C CYS A 114 -14.13 -8.42 -4.02
N PRO A 115 -14.94 -9.49 -4.22
CA PRO A 115 -16.39 -9.42 -4.02
C PRO A 115 -16.81 -9.46 -2.55
N THR A 116 -15.88 -9.83 -1.65
CA THR A 116 -16.14 -9.98 -0.20
C THR A 116 -15.44 -8.92 0.65
N ASP A 117 -14.80 -7.91 0.01
CA ASP A 117 -13.97 -6.93 0.68
C ASP A 117 -12.96 -7.57 1.66
N ALA A 118 -12.43 -8.73 1.24
CA ALA A 118 -11.49 -9.49 2.06
C ALA A 118 -10.08 -8.92 2.04
N ILE A 119 -9.71 -8.19 0.99
CA ILE A 119 -8.41 -7.52 0.88
C ILE A 119 -8.61 -6.01 0.80
N THR A 120 -7.89 -5.28 1.61
CA THR A 120 -7.92 -3.82 1.66
C THR A 120 -6.50 -3.26 1.74
N HIS A 121 -6.33 -1.96 1.49
CA HIS A 121 -5.08 -1.27 1.77
C HIS A 121 -5.04 -0.77 3.22
N GLY A 122 -3.97 -1.08 3.92
CA GLY A 122 -3.64 -0.48 5.20
C GLY A 122 -2.74 0.76 5.05
N HIS A 123 -2.30 1.31 6.18
CA HIS A 123 -1.39 2.46 6.22
C HIS A 123 0.09 2.07 6.39
N GLY A 124 0.40 0.77 6.43
CA GLY A 124 1.78 0.30 6.51
C GLY A 124 2.57 0.66 5.25
N PHE A 125 3.79 1.16 5.41
CA PHE A 125 4.68 1.56 4.31
C PHE A 125 6.12 1.11 4.52
N GLU A 126 6.49 0.76 5.75
CA GLU A 126 7.85 0.34 6.10
C GLU A 126 8.07 -1.12 5.66
N MET A 127 8.64 -1.30 4.48
CA MET A 127 8.90 -2.63 3.89
C MET A 127 10.36 -2.83 3.51
N ALA A 128 11.22 -1.86 3.78
CA ALA A 128 12.62 -1.95 3.41
C ALA A 128 13.29 -3.16 4.06
N THR A 129 13.97 -3.96 3.25
CA THR A 129 14.69 -5.15 3.70
C THR A 129 15.87 -5.43 2.78
N SER A 130 16.93 -6.03 3.33
CA SER A 130 18.10 -6.48 2.56
C SER A 130 17.90 -7.86 1.91
N ASN A 131 16.81 -8.57 2.24
CA ASN A 131 16.53 -9.91 1.73
C ASN A 131 15.24 -9.90 0.89
N ILE A 132 15.36 -10.22 -0.40
CA ILE A 132 14.23 -10.25 -1.33
C ILE A 132 13.13 -11.24 -0.91
N ASN A 133 13.47 -12.37 -0.28
CA ASN A 133 12.49 -13.34 0.18
C ASN A 133 11.62 -12.79 1.33
N ALA A 134 12.10 -11.81 2.08
CA ALA A 134 11.33 -11.12 3.12
C ALA A 134 10.26 -10.18 2.54
N MET A 135 10.33 -9.87 1.24
CA MET A 135 9.30 -9.11 0.51
C MET A 135 8.09 -9.97 0.15
N ILE A 136 8.17 -11.29 0.29
CA ILE A 136 7.02 -12.17 0.11
C ILE A 136 6.25 -12.22 1.42
N TYR A 137 5.14 -11.49 1.49
CA TYR A 137 4.27 -11.51 2.66
C TYR A 137 3.27 -12.65 2.54
N ARG A 138 3.35 -13.55 3.51
CA ARG A 138 2.45 -14.69 3.63
C ARG A 138 1.16 -14.28 4.33
N LYS A 139 0.15 -15.13 4.23
CA LYS A 139 -1.18 -14.94 4.81
C LYS A 139 -1.16 -14.48 6.26
N GLU A 140 -0.34 -15.10 7.10
CA GLU A 140 -0.25 -14.81 8.54
C GLU A 140 0.17 -13.36 8.81
N LYS A 141 1.02 -12.81 7.94
CA LYS A 141 1.49 -11.42 8.04
C LYS A 141 0.47 -10.42 7.48
N LEU A 142 -0.35 -10.85 6.54
CA LEU A 142 -1.37 -10.02 5.88
C LEU A 142 -2.70 -9.99 6.65
N LEU A 143 -2.99 -11.04 7.44
CA LEU A 143 -4.24 -11.13 8.19
C LEU A 143 -4.33 -10.07 9.29
N GLU A 144 -5.47 -9.40 9.34
CA GLU A 144 -5.83 -8.55 10.45
C GLU A 144 -5.77 -9.33 11.77
N LYS A 145 -5.21 -8.71 12.82
CA LYS A 145 -5.21 -9.33 14.15
C LYS A 145 -6.65 -9.52 14.58
N ALA A 146 -6.99 -10.76 14.99
CA ALA A 146 -8.32 -11.05 15.51
C ALA A 146 -8.69 -10.05 16.63
N PRO A 147 -9.94 -9.55 16.67
CA PRO A 147 -10.38 -8.69 17.77
C PRO A 147 -10.14 -9.43 19.09
N ARG A 148 -9.44 -8.78 20.00
CA ARG A 148 -9.28 -9.34 21.37
C ARG A 148 -10.66 -9.37 22.00
N LYS A 149 -11.16 -10.58 22.29
CA LYS A 149 -12.37 -10.77 23.09
C LYS A 149 -12.17 -10.28 24.52
#